data_1a4b622136f8a83007b61224cfb369e3
#
_entry.id   1a4b622136f8a83007b61224cfb369e3
#
_cell.length_a   1.000
_cell.length_b   1.000
_cell.length_c   1.000
_cell.angle_alpha   90.00
_cell.angle_beta   90.00
_cell.angle_gamma   90.00
#
_symmetry.space_group_name_H-M   'P 1'
#
loop_
_entity.id
_entity.type
_entity.pdbx_description
1 polymer ?
#
loop_
_entity_poly.entity_id
_entity_poly.type
_entity_poly.pdbx_seq_one_letter_code
_entity_poly.pdbx_strand_id
1 'polypeptide(L)'
;MSRISPHKPMTAGLLIAAAIFGSLASGQSLPPGDLPFGVFDPGGDFSDTKGVSIEHLFLPWEDVFLPSLEEAETYSSQRGRTLLVTVEPWTWTRDERNSPSVLRAGIFSGAYDETMRTVCSALGSLERPLTIRWAQEMDDGSGQFIWAGWEPEVYIKAYRRMTDVCRAAMPDATFMWSPLGYENMADYYPGDDYVDIVGLSVFSNGPWEVQILGQEQTFDDIFAPRYERALQFNKPIIVAELGYIGDADHVALWEADVRSKGALYPELEAVIYFNQQEVYPWPDDFGLPDWRVKQNILN
;
A
#
# COMPACT_ATOMS: atom_id res chain seq x y z
N MET A 1 -42.18 29.14 -66.65
CA MET A 1 -41.62 29.59 -65.36
C MET A 1 -42.63 29.19 -64.29
N SER A 2 -42.48 28.03 -63.71
CA SER A 2 -43.38 27.48 -62.72
C SER A 2 -42.62 27.30 -61.40
N ARG A 3 -43.11 27.93 -60.34
CA ARG A 3 -42.49 27.84 -59.01
C ARG A 3 -43.08 26.65 -58.27
N ILE A 4 -42.22 25.74 -57.88
CA ILE A 4 -42.54 24.59 -57.05
C ILE A 4 -42.38 25.01 -55.56
N SER A 5 -43.45 24.85 -54.78
CA SER A 5 -43.43 25.01 -53.32
C SER A 5 -42.88 23.75 -52.63
N PRO A 6 -42.05 23.85 -51.59
CA PRO A 6 -41.59 22.69 -50.88
C PRO A 6 -42.57 22.24 -49.77
N HIS A 7 -42.89 20.94 -49.79
CA HIS A 7 -43.59 20.26 -48.69
C HIS A 7 -42.69 20.11 -47.46
N LYS A 8 -43.22 20.46 -46.29
CA LYS A 8 -42.61 20.15 -45.00
C LYS A 8 -42.83 18.68 -44.66
N PRO A 9 -41.81 17.94 -44.20
CA PRO A 9 -42.04 16.65 -43.60
C PRO A 9 -42.48 16.79 -42.14
N MET A 10 -43.54 16.07 -41.78
CA MET A 10 -43.96 15.81 -40.40
C MET A 10 -42.92 14.90 -39.70
N THR A 11 -42.24 15.42 -38.68
CA THR A 11 -41.42 14.63 -37.79
C THR A 11 -42.29 13.98 -36.73
N ALA A 12 -42.46 12.66 -36.85
CA ALA A 12 -43.00 11.84 -35.76
C ALA A 12 -41.94 11.73 -34.65
N GLY A 13 -42.22 12.35 -33.51
CA GLY A 13 -41.36 12.23 -32.35
C GLY A 13 -41.47 10.84 -31.73
N LEU A 14 -40.41 10.06 -31.83
CA LEU A 14 -40.25 8.79 -31.11
C LEU A 14 -39.74 9.13 -29.70
N LEU A 15 -40.61 9.06 -28.70
CA LEU A 15 -40.23 9.13 -27.27
C LEU A 15 -39.56 7.80 -26.92
N ILE A 16 -38.22 7.79 -26.92
CA ILE A 16 -37.43 6.71 -26.31
C ILE A 16 -37.38 7.00 -24.82
N ALA A 17 -38.18 6.27 -24.05
CA ALA A 17 -38.04 6.20 -22.62
C ALA A 17 -36.72 5.46 -22.31
N ALA A 18 -35.65 6.20 -22.02
CA ALA A 18 -34.41 5.63 -21.50
C ALA A 18 -34.73 5.14 -20.07
N ALA A 19 -34.89 3.82 -19.94
CA ALA A 19 -34.86 3.19 -18.63
C ALA A 19 -33.41 3.32 -18.11
N ILE A 20 -33.20 4.26 -17.20
CA ILE A 20 -32.00 4.37 -16.43
C ILE A 20 -32.01 3.16 -15.48
N PHE A 21 -31.44 2.04 -15.91
CA PHE A 21 -30.98 1.01 -15.00
C PHE A 21 -29.77 1.60 -14.26
N GLY A 22 -30.05 2.21 -13.12
CA GLY A 22 -29.01 2.50 -12.14
C GLY A 22 -28.44 1.16 -11.71
N SER A 23 -27.30 0.80 -12.25
CA SER A 23 -26.44 -0.22 -11.67
C SER A 23 -26.11 0.29 -10.26
N LEU A 24 -26.73 -0.28 -9.24
CA LEU A 24 -26.24 -0.17 -7.89
C LEU A 24 -24.86 -0.87 -7.94
N ALA A 25 -23.80 -0.08 -8.01
CA ALA A 25 -22.47 -0.59 -7.79
C ALA A 25 -22.51 -1.15 -6.35
N SER A 26 -22.63 -2.48 -6.24
CA SER A 26 -22.39 -3.15 -4.98
C SER A 26 -20.90 -2.98 -4.70
N GLY A 27 -20.56 -2.17 -3.69
CA GLY A 27 -19.18 -2.06 -3.23
C GLY A 27 -18.62 -3.46 -2.92
N GLN A 28 -17.32 -3.63 -3.09
CA GLN A 28 -16.63 -4.87 -2.74
C GLN A 28 -16.97 -5.26 -1.29
N SER A 29 -17.25 -6.54 -1.03
CA SER A 29 -17.42 -7.04 0.34
C SER A 29 -16.06 -7.18 1.02
N LEU A 30 -15.99 -6.93 2.34
CA LEU A 30 -14.79 -7.22 3.11
C LEU A 30 -14.64 -8.73 3.31
N PRO A 31 -13.39 -9.23 3.38
CA PRO A 31 -13.13 -10.56 3.89
C PRO A 31 -13.75 -10.75 5.29
N PRO A 32 -14.24 -11.94 5.65
CA PRO A 32 -14.81 -12.19 6.97
C PRO A 32 -13.79 -12.04 8.09
N GLY A 33 -14.23 -11.63 9.29
CA GLY A 33 -13.39 -11.48 10.48
C GLY A 33 -13.49 -10.12 11.13
N ASP A 34 -12.81 -9.96 12.27
CA ASP A 34 -12.94 -8.80 13.16
C ASP A 34 -11.76 -7.81 13.08
N LEU A 35 -10.63 -8.23 12.50
CA LEU A 35 -9.48 -7.33 12.35
C LEU A 35 -9.86 -6.11 11.49
N PRO A 36 -9.48 -4.89 11.90
CA PRO A 36 -9.55 -3.69 11.09
C PRO A 36 -8.94 -3.92 9.69
N PHE A 37 -9.61 -3.41 8.67
CA PHE A 37 -9.22 -3.58 7.28
C PHE A 37 -8.89 -2.24 6.63
N GLY A 38 -7.71 -2.16 6.04
CA GLY A 38 -7.26 -1.05 5.23
C GLY A 38 -7.10 -1.45 3.77
N VAL A 39 -6.94 -0.45 2.89
CA VAL A 39 -6.70 -0.68 1.47
C VAL A 39 -5.73 0.34 0.89
N PHE A 40 -4.84 -0.11 0.00
CA PHE A 40 -4.29 0.69 -1.08
C PHE A 40 -5.11 0.38 -2.33
N ASP A 41 -5.89 1.34 -2.79
CA ASP A 41 -6.92 1.10 -3.82
C ASP A 41 -7.00 2.24 -4.85
N PRO A 42 -5.97 2.43 -5.68
CA PRO A 42 -5.96 3.49 -6.69
C PRO A 42 -7.06 3.33 -7.76
N GLY A 43 -7.59 2.11 -7.92
CA GLY A 43 -8.70 1.81 -8.83
C GLY A 43 -10.08 2.13 -8.27
N GLY A 44 -10.22 2.34 -6.97
CA GLY A 44 -11.47 2.70 -6.30
C GLY A 44 -12.47 1.55 -6.13
N ASP A 45 -12.03 0.30 -6.17
CA ASP A 45 -12.89 -0.87 -5.98
C ASP A 45 -13.54 -0.92 -4.59
N PHE A 46 -12.85 -0.35 -3.59
CA PHE A 46 -13.29 -0.25 -2.21
C PHE A 46 -13.81 1.16 -1.84
N SER A 47 -14.01 2.06 -2.81
CA SER A 47 -14.39 3.46 -2.52
C SER A 47 -15.67 3.57 -1.69
N ASP A 48 -16.66 2.73 -1.97
CA ASP A 48 -17.96 2.72 -1.29
C ASP A 48 -18.13 1.58 -0.27
N THR A 49 -17.04 0.83 -0.01
CA THR A 49 -17.06 -0.33 0.89
C THR A 49 -17.07 0.13 2.34
N LYS A 50 -18.13 -0.23 3.05
CA LYS A 50 -18.23 0.03 4.50
C LYS A 50 -17.30 -0.89 5.28
N GLY A 51 -16.71 -0.35 6.36
CA GLY A 51 -15.83 -1.12 7.24
C GLY A 51 -14.36 -1.07 6.84
N VAL A 52 -14.00 -0.45 5.70
CA VAL A 52 -12.60 -0.04 5.46
C VAL A 52 -12.28 1.11 6.41
N SER A 53 -11.25 0.94 7.23
CA SER A 53 -10.88 1.87 8.30
C SER A 53 -9.56 2.61 8.04
N ILE A 54 -8.73 2.12 7.11
CA ILE A 54 -7.43 2.70 6.79
C ILE A 54 -7.34 2.90 5.28
N GLU A 55 -6.96 4.11 4.86
CA GLU A 55 -6.56 4.42 3.49
C GLU A 55 -5.05 4.44 3.42
N HIS A 56 -4.47 3.59 2.59
CA HIS A 56 -3.03 3.53 2.39
C HIS A 56 -2.65 4.26 1.10
N LEU A 57 -1.63 5.11 1.18
CA LEU A 57 -1.10 5.88 0.04
C LEU A 57 0.38 5.63 -0.11
N PHE A 58 0.86 5.58 -1.35
CA PHE A 58 2.28 5.61 -1.67
C PHE A 58 2.65 6.99 -2.21
N LEU A 59 3.64 7.61 -1.61
CA LEU A 59 4.08 8.96 -1.88
C LEU A 59 5.57 8.95 -2.21
N PRO A 60 5.98 9.08 -3.47
CA PRO A 60 7.37 9.35 -3.78
C PRO A 60 7.75 10.71 -3.20
N TRP A 61 8.94 10.83 -2.63
CA TRP A 61 9.37 12.10 -2.00
C TRP A 61 9.90 13.13 -2.98
N GLU A 62 10.13 12.73 -4.22
CA GLU A 62 10.49 13.61 -5.35
C GLU A 62 9.44 13.46 -6.47
N ASP A 63 9.35 14.48 -7.32
CA ASP A 63 8.47 14.50 -8.49
C ASP A 63 6.99 14.27 -8.15
N VAL A 64 6.54 14.86 -7.05
CA VAL A 64 5.21 14.68 -6.48
C VAL A 64 4.47 16.01 -6.35
N PHE A 65 3.16 15.98 -6.60
CA PHE A 65 2.26 17.12 -6.39
C PHE A 65 1.67 17.05 -4.97
N LEU A 66 2.40 17.57 -3.99
CA LEU A 66 2.01 17.51 -2.57
C LEU A 66 0.62 18.08 -2.24
N PRO A 67 0.09 19.11 -2.93
CA PRO A 67 -1.29 19.55 -2.68
C PRO A 67 -2.38 18.48 -2.87
N SER A 68 -2.09 17.39 -3.60
CA SER A 68 -3.01 16.24 -3.70
C SER A 68 -3.28 15.53 -2.36
N LEU A 69 -2.43 15.75 -1.35
CA LEU A 69 -2.64 15.20 -0.01
C LEU A 69 -3.91 15.77 0.65
N GLU A 70 -4.29 17.02 0.38
CA GLU A 70 -5.56 17.61 0.87
C GLU A 70 -6.78 16.90 0.26
N GLU A 71 -6.68 16.47 -1.01
CA GLU A 71 -7.74 15.69 -1.67
C GLU A 71 -7.82 14.28 -1.04
N ALA A 72 -6.67 13.65 -0.79
CA ALA A 72 -6.60 12.35 -0.14
C ALA A 72 -7.13 12.39 1.30
N GLU A 73 -6.83 13.44 2.07
CA GLU A 73 -7.40 13.66 3.40
C GLU A 73 -8.92 13.83 3.34
N THR A 74 -9.42 14.66 2.41
CA THR A 74 -10.84 14.84 2.20
C THR A 74 -11.53 13.53 1.85
N TYR A 75 -10.94 12.74 0.95
CA TYR A 75 -11.45 11.44 0.54
C TYR A 75 -11.55 10.46 1.71
N SER A 76 -10.48 10.33 2.48
CA SER A 76 -10.42 9.42 3.64
C SER A 76 -11.32 9.89 4.77
N SER A 77 -11.35 11.19 5.03
CA SER A 77 -12.18 11.84 6.06
C SER A 77 -13.68 11.59 5.83
N GLN A 78 -14.16 11.80 4.60
CA GLN A 78 -15.56 11.57 4.25
C GLN A 78 -16.00 10.11 4.45
N ARG A 79 -15.05 9.19 4.44
CA ARG A 79 -15.27 7.75 4.61
C ARG A 79 -14.96 7.23 6.03
N GLY A 80 -14.52 8.12 6.93
CA GLY A 80 -14.13 7.73 8.29
C GLY A 80 -12.87 6.89 8.37
N ARG A 81 -11.99 6.98 7.35
CA ARG A 81 -10.73 6.22 7.26
C ARG A 81 -9.59 7.06 7.86
N THR A 82 -8.64 6.40 8.53
CA THR A 82 -7.35 6.99 8.89
C THR A 82 -6.38 6.87 7.72
N LEU A 83 -5.28 7.63 7.75
CA LEU A 83 -4.25 7.58 6.71
C LEU A 83 -3.01 6.81 7.17
N LEU A 84 -2.57 5.87 6.33
CA LEU A 84 -1.21 5.35 6.30
C LEU A 84 -0.54 5.89 5.03
N VAL A 85 0.59 6.57 5.17
CA VAL A 85 1.34 7.08 4.02
C VAL A 85 2.72 6.44 3.97
N THR A 86 2.95 5.65 2.93
CA THR A 86 4.29 5.14 2.61
C THR A 86 5.04 6.20 1.82
N VAL A 87 6.11 6.72 2.39
CA VAL A 87 7.00 7.68 1.74
C VAL A 87 8.18 6.95 1.14
N GLU A 88 8.29 7.00 -0.18
CA GLU A 88 9.28 6.27 -0.95
C GLU A 88 10.43 7.17 -1.41
N PRO A 89 11.67 6.91 -0.97
CA PRO A 89 12.83 7.75 -1.28
C PRO A 89 13.45 7.46 -2.66
N TRP A 90 12.68 7.62 -3.73
CA TRP A 90 13.18 7.51 -5.10
C TRP A 90 14.07 8.70 -5.49
N THR A 91 15.05 8.49 -6.39
CA THR A 91 15.95 9.54 -6.90
C THR A 91 15.52 10.06 -8.27
N TRP A 92 14.23 10.34 -8.46
CA TRP A 92 13.63 10.59 -9.77
C TRP A 92 13.99 11.93 -10.40
N THR A 93 14.26 12.95 -9.61
CA THR A 93 14.59 14.29 -10.11
C THR A 93 16.07 14.49 -10.38
N ARG A 94 16.91 13.48 -10.10
CA ARG A 94 18.37 13.54 -10.29
C ARG A 94 18.78 12.86 -11.59
N ASP A 95 19.99 13.17 -12.07
CA ASP A 95 20.53 12.63 -13.33
C ASP A 95 20.57 11.09 -13.33
N GLU A 96 20.84 10.48 -12.19
CA GLU A 96 20.84 9.03 -11.99
C GLU A 96 19.56 8.59 -11.27
N ARG A 97 18.53 8.35 -12.04
CA ARG A 97 17.24 7.84 -11.49
C ARG A 97 17.42 6.44 -10.90
N ASN A 98 16.71 6.20 -9.78
CA ASN A 98 16.71 4.91 -9.08
C ASN A 98 18.12 4.43 -8.73
N SER A 99 18.95 5.33 -8.21
CA SER A 99 20.33 5.02 -7.84
C SER A 99 20.50 4.88 -6.32
N PRO A 100 20.85 3.68 -5.81
CA PRO A 100 21.16 3.46 -4.40
C PRO A 100 22.31 4.35 -3.89
N SER A 101 23.33 4.57 -4.71
CA SER A 101 24.48 5.38 -4.33
C SER A 101 24.16 6.87 -4.24
N VAL A 102 23.34 7.40 -5.17
CA VAL A 102 22.87 8.80 -5.15
C VAL A 102 21.97 9.02 -3.93
N LEU A 103 21.04 8.11 -3.67
CA LEU A 103 20.16 8.19 -2.50
C LEU A 103 20.95 8.25 -1.21
N ARG A 104 21.83 7.28 -1.00
CA ARG A 104 22.67 7.17 0.21
C ARG A 104 23.55 8.40 0.40
N ALA A 105 24.29 8.80 -0.63
CA ALA A 105 25.15 9.96 -0.56
C ALA A 105 24.35 11.26 -0.29
N GLY A 106 23.19 11.41 -0.93
CA GLY A 106 22.30 12.56 -0.76
C GLY A 106 21.73 12.68 0.64
N ILE A 107 21.29 11.57 1.25
CA ILE A 107 20.81 11.56 2.63
C ILE A 107 21.91 12.00 3.59
N PHE A 108 23.11 11.41 3.49
CA PHE A 108 24.18 11.68 4.45
C PHE A 108 24.94 13.02 4.22
N SER A 109 24.89 13.57 3.02
CA SER A 109 25.40 14.92 2.77
C SER A 109 24.42 16.05 3.15
N GLY A 110 23.15 15.69 3.44
CA GLY A 110 22.07 16.67 3.68
C GLY A 110 21.41 17.20 2.40
N ALA A 111 21.75 16.66 1.23
CA ALA A 111 21.14 17.10 -0.03
C ALA A 111 19.63 16.81 -0.11
N TYR A 112 19.13 15.88 0.69
CA TYR A 112 17.70 15.54 0.81
C TYR A 112 17.00 16.19 2.02
N ASP A 113 17.69 17.01 2.82
CA ASP A 113 17.07 17.61 4.02
C ASP A 113 15.88 18.51 3.69
N GLU A 114 15.96 19.24 2.58
CA GLU A 114 14.84 20.07 2.13
C GLU A 114 13.68 19.22 1.62
N THR A 115 13.96 18.16 0.88
CA THR A 115 12.95 17.19 0.42
C THR A 115 12.22 16.57 1.61
N MET A 116 12.96 16.07 2.62
CA MET A 116 12.39 15.52 3.85
C MET A 116 11.51 16.56 4.56
N ARG A 117 12.02 17.79 4.78
CA ARG A 117 11.23 18.83 5.45
C ARG A 117 9.97 19.20 4.69
N THR A 118 10.04 19.29 3.37
CA THR A 118 8.90 19.65 2.52
C THR A 118 7.80 18.59 2.59
N VAL A 119 8.18 17.31 2.43
CA VAL A 119 7.23 16.19 2.55
C VAL A 119 6.63 16.12 3.96
N CYS A 120 7.47 16.16 5.01
CA CYS A 120 6.98 16.09 6.39
C CYS A 120 6.11 17.29 6.76
N SER A 121 6.40 18.49 6.26
CA SER A 121 5.57 19.68 6.50
C SER A 121 4.21 19.57 5.80
N ALA A 122 4.18 19.04 4.58
CA ALA A 122 2.93 18.80 3.87
C ALA A 122 2.06 17.75 4.57
N LEU A 123 2.66 16.65 5.03
CA LEU A 123 1.97 15.64 5.82
C LEU A 123 1.50 16.19 7.17
N GLY A 124 2.32 17.01 7.83
CA GLY A 124 1.99 17.65 9.10
C GLY A 124 0.91 18.73 9.02
N SER A 125 0.53 19.18 7.82
CA SER A 125 -0.59 20.10 7.63
C SER A 125 -1.95 19.40 7.61
N LEU A 126 -1.97 18.07 7.55
CA LEU A 126 -3.19 17.28 7.60
C LEU A 126 -3.79 17.29 9.01
N GLU A 127 -5.12 17.36 9.11
CA GLU A 127 -5.82 17.52 10.39
C GLU A 127 -6.02 16.22 11.16
N ARG A 128 -5.71 15.06 10.54
CA ARG A 128 -6.03 13.74 11.11
C ARG A 128 -4.79 12.99 11.60
N PRO A 129 -4.98 12.01 12.51
CA PRO A 129 -3.92 11.08 12.88
C PRO A 129 -3.35 10.40 11.64
N LEU A 130 -2.03 10.39 11.54
CA LEU A 130 -1.28 9.91 10.40
C LEU A 130 -0.24 8.88 10.85
N THR A 131 -0.21 7.76 10.14
CA THR A 131 0.90 6.81 10.22
C THR A 131 1.81 6.99 9.03
N ILE A 132 3.11 7.16 9.30
CA ILE A 132 4.15 7.28 8.27
C ILE A 132 4.93 5.97 8.22
N ARG A 133 5.05 5.41 7.03
CA ARG A 133 5.90 4.29 6.68
C ARG A 133 6.97 4.79 5.72
N TRP A 134 8.25 4.64 6.03
CA TRP A 134 9.34 5.13 5.17
C TRP A 134 10.27 4.01 4.76
N ALA A 135 10.61 3.95 3.46
CA ALA A 135 11.60 3.03 2.90
C ALA A 135 11.35 1.57 3.36
N GLN A 136 10.17 1.06 3.00
CA GLN A 136 9.70 -0.29 3.34
C GLN A 136 10.61 -1.39 2.76
N GLU A 137 10.49 -2.61 3.32
CA GLU A 137 11.07 -3.83 2.78
C GLU A 137 12.60 -3.77 2.60
N MET A 138 13.26 -3.11 3.54
CA MET A 138 14.69 -2.88 3.51
C MET A 138 15.52 -4.15 3.68
N ASP A 139 14.93 -5.19 4.24
CA ASP A 139 15.54 -6.52 4.44
C ASP A 139 15.52 -7.38 3.17
N ASP A 140 14.95 -6.86 2.06
CA ASP A 140 15.00 -7.48 0.74
C ASP A 140 16.33 -7.24 0.02
N GLY A 141 16.85 -8.27 -0.62
CA GLY A 141 18.06 -8.23 -1.44
C GLY A 141 17.80 -8.35 -2.95
N SER A 142 16.53 -8.33 -3.39
CA SER A 142 16.17 -8.52 -4.82
C SER A 142 16.60 -7.36 -5.72
N GLY A 143 16.75 -6.16 -5.14
CA GLY A 143 17.03 -4.94 -5.89
C GLY A 143 15.79 -4.23 -6.41
N GLN A 144 14.59 -4.62 -5.96
CA GLN A 144 13.34 -3.92 -6.26
C GLN A 144 13.38 -2.47 -5.79
N PHE A 145 13.87 -2.23 -4.57
CA PHE A 145 13.97 -0.90 -3.98
C PHE A 145 15.42 -0.45 -3.85
N ILE A 146 15.69 0.79 -4.22
CA ILE A 146 17.04 1.38 -4.15
C ILE A 146 17.55 1.61 -2.72
N TRP A 147 16.69 1.49 -1.72
CA TRP A 147 17.00 1.58 -0.28
C TRP A 147 17.09 0.22 0.39
N ALA A 148 16.73 -0.86 -0.31
CA ALA A 148 16.78 -2.21 0.23
C ALA A 148 18.19 -2.83 0.10
N GLY A 149 18.47 -3.81 0.95
CA GLY A 149 19.74 -4.51 0.96
C GLY A 149 20.96 -3.64 1.31
N TRP A 150 20.75 -2.45 1.88
CA TRP A 150 21.86 -1.66 2.41
C TRP A 150 22.48 -2.33 3.64
N GLU A 151 23.73 -1.95 3.98
CA GLU A 151 24.26 -2.29 5.29
C GLU A 151 23.30 -1.82 6.39
N PRO A 152 22.91 -2.67 7.35
CA PRO A 152 21.88 -2.36 8.34
C PRO A 152 22.11 -1.02 9.07
N GLU A 153 23.32 -0.75 9.51
CA GLU A 153 23.64 0.52 10.19
C GLU A 153 23.42 1.76 9.31
N VAL A 154 23.59 1.61 8.00
CA VAL A 154 23.38 2.70 7.04
C VAL A 154 21.90 2.99 6.91
N TYR A 155 21.07 1.94 6.75
CA TYR A 155 19.61 2.09 6.72
C TYR A 155 19.08 2.69 8.02
N ILE A 156 19.50 2.15 9.18
CA ILE A 156 19.08 2.65 10.50
C ILE A 156 19.34 4.16 10.65
N LYS A 157 20.54 4.63 10.26
CA LYS A 157 20.88 6.06 10.32
C LYS A 157 20.00 6.90 9.39
N ALA A 158 19.71 6.39 8.19
CA ALA A 158 18.84 7.09 7.23
C ALA A 158 17.40 7.16 7.74
N TYR A 159 16.86 6.05 8.25
CA TYR A 159 15.52 5.98 8.85
C TYR A 159 15.37 6.95 10.02
N ARG A 160 16.32 6.93 10.96
CA ARG A 160 16.33 7.85 12.11
C ARG A 160 16.36 9.31 11.67
N ARG A 161 17.17 9.64 10.66
CA ARG A 161 17.23 11.02 10.12
C ARG A 161 15.88 11.47 9.58
N MET A 162 15.20 10.61 8.78
CA MET A 162 13.87 10.93 8.26
C MET A 162 12.85 11.10 9.40
N THR A 163 12.84 10.20 10.36
CA THR A 163 11.96 10.27 11.53
C THR A 163 12.18 11.55 12.34
N ASP A 164 13.44 11.93 12.60
CA ASP A 164 13.77 13.16 13.35
C ASP A 164 13.26 14.41 12.63
N VAL A 165 13.44 14.48 11.30
CA VAL A 165 12.95 15.60 10.48
C VAL A 165 11.43 15.65 10.49
N CYS A 166 10.75 14.51 10.35
CA CYS A 166 9.29 14.46 10.37
C CYS A 166 8.72 14.78 11.75
N ARG A 167 9.29 14.28 12.84
CA ARG A 167 8.82 14.60 14.20
C ARG A 167 8.92 16.09 14.53
N ALA A 168 9.87 16.80 13.95
CA ALA A 168 9.96 18.26 14.10
C ALA A 168 8.75 18.99 13.49
N ALA A 169 8.13 18.44 12.45
CA ALA A 169 6.94 18.99 11.79
C ALA A 169 5.63 18.36 12.33
N MET A 170 5.70 17.10 12.80
CA MET A 170 4.56 16.28 13.20
C MET A 170 4.90 15.50 14.49
N PRO A 171 4.92 16.15 15.66
CA PRO A 171 5.31 15.49 16.92
C PRO A 171 4.41 14.33 17.32
N ASP A 172 3.15 14.33 16.86
CA ASP A 172 2.14 13.32 17.20
C ASP A 172 1.98 12.24 16.09
N ALA A 173 2.82 12.24 15.05
CA ALA A 173 2.75 11.22 14.01
C ALA A 173 3.26 9.86 14.51
N THR A 174 2.59 8.81 14.08
CA THR A 174 2.99 7.42 14.31
C THR A 174 3.95 6.97 13.21
N PHE A 175 5.06 6.32 13.57
CA PHE A 175 6.05 5.82 12.63
C PHE A 175 6.03 4.30 12.55
N MET A 176 5.78 3.80 11.34
CA MET A 176 5.80 2.37 11.02
C MET A 176 7.14 1.99 10.38
N TRP A 177 7.86 1.09 11.02
CA TRP A 177 8.98 0.40 10.41
C TRP A 177 8.47 -0.90 9.78
N SER A 178 8.78 -1.14 8.50
CA SER A 178 8.09 -2.16 7.73
C SER A 178 9.05 -3.04 6.92
N PRO A 179 9.64 -4.07 7.54
CA PRO A 179 10.39 -5.11 6.85
C PRO A 179 9.46 -6.13 6.16
N LEU A 180 10.02 -6.93 5.25
CA LEU A 180 9.37 -8.16 4.77
C LEU A 180 9.20 -9.20 5.89
N GLY A 181 10.04 -9.13 6.91
CA GLY A 181 10.02 -10.08 8.02
C GLY A 181 10.94 -11.28 7.82
N TYR A 182 12.00 -11.13 7.03
CA TYR A 182 13.02 -12.16 6.85
C TYR A 182 13.89 -12.37 8.10
N GLU A 183 14.75 -13.38 8.10
CA GLU A 183 15.57 -13.74 9.26
C GLU A 183 16.50 -12.61 9.72
N ASN A 184 16.94 -11.76 8.79
CA ASN A 184 17.82 -10.62 9.03
C ASN A 184 17.09 -9.33 9.42
N MET A 185 15.75 -9.35 9.52
CA MET A 185 14.98 -8.12 9.80
C MET A 185 15.45 -7.37 11.04
N ALA A 186 15.84 -8.11 12.09
CA ALA A 186 16.25 -7.51 13.36
C ALA A 186 17.51 -6.64 13.24
N ASP A 187 18.37 -6.92 12.27
CA ASP A 187 19.59 -6.14 12.04
C ASP A 187 19.26 -4.70 11.59
N TYR A 188 18.10 -4.50 10.97
CA TYR A 188 17.62 -3.21 10.45
C TYR A 188 16.76 -2.41 11.43
N TYR A 189 16.56 -2.89 12.66
CA TYR A 189 15.66 -2.22 13.60
C TYR A 189 16.17 -0.85 14.06
N PRO A 190 15.41 0.24 13.82
CA PRO A 190 15.90 1.59 14.14
C PRO A 190 15.97 1.89 15.64
N GLY A 191 15.34 1.08 16.46
CA GLY A 191 15.26 1.29 17.92
C GLY A 191 13.90 1.82 18.37
N ASP A 192 13.59 1.56 19.65
CA ASP A 192 12.26 1.79 20.24
C ASP A 192 11.79 3.24 20.17
N ASP A 193 12.73 4.19 20.24
CA ASP A 193 12.41 5.63 20.15
C ASP A 193 12.00 6.06 18.73
N TYR A 194 12.20 5.23 17.73
CA TYR A 194 11.96 5.55 16.33
C TYR A 194 10.82 4.76 15.70
N VAL A 195 10.34 3.72 16.36
CA VAL A 195 9.32 2.81 15.83
C VAL A 195 8.15 2.74 16.78
N ASP A 196 6.96 3.03 16.28
CA ASP A 196 5.70 2.90 17.01
C ASP A 196 4.94 1.63 16.61
N ILE A 197 5.05 1.21 15.34
CA ILE A 197 4.37 0.04 14.76
C ILE A 197 5.36 -0.75 13.88
N VAL A 198 5.26 -2.08 13.92
CA VAL A 198 5.92 -2.97 12.95
C VAL A 198 4.93 -3.32 11.84
N GLY A 199 5.27 -2.96 10.60
CA GLY A 199 4.52 -3.36 9.41
C GLY A 199 5.16 -4.58 8.76
N LEU A 200 4.37 -5.54 8.29
CA LEU A 200 4.85 -6.70 7.54
C LEU A 200 4.15 -6.76 6.19
N SER A 201 4.88 -7.14 5.14
CA SER A 201 4.28 -7.43 3.84
C SER A 201 4.01 -8.93 3.72
N VAL A 202 2.82 -9.31 3.24
CA VAL A 202 2.39 -10.71 3.13
C VAL A 202 1.73 -10.89 1.77
N PHE A 203 2.41 -11.59 0.88
CA PHE A 203 1.91 -11.86 -0.46
C PHE A 203 1.93 -13.36 -0.75
N SER A 204 0.88 -13.86 -1.40
CA SER A 204 0.76 -15.24 -1.85
C SER A 204 0.46 -15.28 -3.36
N ASN A 205 1.31 -15.97 -4.08
CA ASN A 205 1.13 -16.27 -5.50
C ASN A 205 1.01 -17.78 -5.66
N GLY A 206 -0.22 -18.29 -5.63
CA GLY A 206 -0.50 -19.73 -5.67
C GLY A 206 0.22 -20.47 -6.80
N PRO A 207 0.16 -20.00 -8.07
CA PRO A 207 0.92 -20.61 -9.16
C PRO A 207 2.44 -20.68 -8.93
N TRP A 208 3.03 -19.62 -8.41
CA TRP A 208 4.46 -19.58 -8.07
C TRP A 208 4.79 -20.56 -6.94
N GLU A 209 3.98 -20.57 -5.88
CA GLU A 209 4.15 -21.45 -4.73
C GLU A 209 4.10 -22.92 -5.14
N VAL A 210 3.11 -23.30 -5.96
CA VAL A 210 3.01 -24.67 -6.47
C VAL A 210 4.23 -25.05 -7.30
N GLN A 211 4.69 -24.15 -8.19
CA GLN A 211 5.82 -24.45 -9.06
C GLN A 211 7.16 -24.50 -8.31
N ILE A 212 7.40 -23.58 -7.37
CA ILE A 212 8.70 -23.43 -6.71
C ILE A 212 8.76 -24.16 -5.38
N LEU A 213 7.68 -24.15 -4.60
CA LEU A 213 7.63 -24.76 -3.26
C LEU A 213 6.97 -26.16 -3.28
N GLY A 214 6.28 -26.50 -4.38
CA GLY A 214 5.58 -27.76 -4.53
C GLY A 214 4.19 -27.82 -3.92
N GLN A 215 3.73 -26.75 -3.27
CA GLN A 215 2.41 -26.61 -2.66
C GLN A 215 2.05 -25.16 -2.46
N GLU A 216 0.76 -24.84 -2.42
CA GLU A 216 0.26 -23.54 -1.99
C GLU A 216 0.54 -23.30 -0.51
N GLN A 217 0.69 -22.03 -0.14
CA GLN A 217 0.85 -21.60 1.24
C GLN A 217 -0.44 -20.96 1.77
N THR A 218 -0.69 -21.16 3.05
CA THR A 218 -1.74 -20.46 3.78
C THR A 218 -1.23 -19.13 4.32
N PHE A 219 -2.14 -18.28 4.79
CA PHE A 219 -1.78 -17.06 5.51
C PHE A 219 -0.83 -17.37 6.69
N ASP A 220 -1.12 -18.40 7.46
CA ASP A 220 -0.31 -18.81 8.61
C ASP A 220 1.09 -19.28 8.20
N ASP A 221 1.23 -19.99 7.08
CA ASP A 221 2.54 -20.46 6.60
C ASP A 221 3.50 -19.30 6.32
N ILE A 222 2.96 -18.20 5.77
CA ILE A 222 3.74 -17.00 5.44
C ILE A 222 3.87 -16.06 6.64
N PHE A 223 2.78 -15.81 7.35
CA PHE A 223 2.72 -14.77 8.39
C PHE A 223 3.33 -15.22 9.73
N ALA A 224 3.03 -16.45 10.20
CA ALA A 224 3.47 -16.89 11.53
C ALA A 224 4.97 -16.73 11.79
N PRO A 225 5.88 -17.18 10.90
CA PRO A 225 7.32 -17.02 11.14
C PRO A 225 7.77 -15.55 11.13
N ARG A 226 7.10 -14.67 10.41
CA ARG A 226 7.37 -13.22 10.39
C ARG A 226 6.86 -12.56 11.67
N TYR A 227 5.66 -12.92 12.08
CA TYR A 227 5.04 -12.47 13.33
C TYR A 227 5.90 -12.83 14.55
N GLU A 228 6.33 -14.09 14.65
CA GLU A 228 7.19 -14.54 15.75
C GLU A 228 8.51 -13.75 15.84
N ARG A 229 9.11 -13.41 14.69
CA ARG A 229 10.29 -12.53 14.67
C ARG A 229 9.96 -11.11 15.08
N ALA A 230 8.77 -10.59 14.75
CA ALA A 230 8.37 -9.22 15.07
C ALA A 230 8.05 -9.03 16.57
N LEU A 231 7.61 -10.07 17.27
CA LEU A 231 7.27 -10.01 18.70
C LEU A 231 8.41 -9.50 19.59
N GLN A 232 9.68 -9.73 19.20
CA GLN A 232 10.84 -9.27 19.97
C GLN A 232 10.90 -7.74 20.17
N PHE A 233 10.23 -6.97 19.33
CA PHE A 233 10.24 -5.50 19.39
C PHE A 233 9.17 -4.93 20.32
N ASN A 234 8.25 -5.75 20.84
CA ASN A 234 7.15 -5.33 21.73
C ASN A 234 6.36 -4.13 21.19
N LYS A 235 6.05 -4.14 19.90
CA LYS A 235 5.27 -3.13 19.19
C LYS A 235 4.02 -3.77 18.61
N PRO A 236 2.93 -3.01 18.42
CA PRO A 236 1.80 -3.42 17.60
C PRO A 236 2.28 -3.87 16.21
N ILE A 237 1.64 -4.89 15.66
CA ILE A 237 1.97 -5.44 14.35
C ILE A 237 0.80 -5.21 13.40
N ILE A 238 1.10 -4.77 12.19
CA ILE A 238 0.13 -4.61 11.11
C ILE A 238 0.64 -5.34 9.88
N VAL A 239 -0.23 -6.06 9.18
CA VAL A 239 0.07 -6.46 7.80
C VAL A 239 -0.12 -5.22 6.94
N ALA A 240 0.98 -4.55 6.63
CA ALA A 240 1.02 -3.26 5.93
C ALA A 240 0.72 -3.39 4.43
N GLU A 241 1.04 -4.55 3.85
CA GLU A 241 0.68 -4.92 2.49
C GLU A 241 0.28 -6.39 2.45
N LEU A 242 -0.93 -6.65 1.95
CA LEU A 242 -1.51 -7.97 1.79
C LEU A 242 -1.96 -8.15 0.35
N GLY A 243 -1.53 -9.21 -0.31
CA GLY A 243 -2.03 -9.59 -1.61
C GLY A 243 -2.06 -11.11 -1.77
N TYR A 244 -3.05 -11.62 -2.47
CA TYR A 244 -3.13 -13.04 -2.81
C TYR A 244 -3.77 -13.22 -4.19
N ILE A 245 -3.24 -14.17 -4.95
CA ILE A 245 -3.67 -14.51 -6.31
C ILE A 245 -3.54 -16.02 -6.52
N GLY A 246 -4.53 -16.65 -7.12
CA GLY A 246 -4.55 -18.07 -7.39
C GLY A 246 -5.86 -18.50 -8.02
N ASP A 247 -6.18 -19.78 -7.95
CA ASP A 247 -7.51 -20.26 -8.33
C ASP A 247 -8.57 -19.83 -7.30
N ALA A 248 -9.82 -20.12 -7.57
CA ALA A 248 -10.93 -19.70 -6.72
C ALA A 248 -10.87 -20.29 -5.30
N ASP A 249 -10.36 -21.52 -5.14
CA ASP A 249 -10.25 -22.17 -3.84
C ASP A 249 -9.13 -21.55 -3.01
N HIS A 250 -7.99 -21.24 -3.63
CA HIS A 250 -6.87 -20.53 -3.00
C HIS A 250 -7.30 -19.15 -2.50
N VAL A 251 -7.94 -18.34 -3.37
CA VAL A 251 -8.42 -17.00 -3.00
C VAL A 251 -9.44 -17.07 -1.88
N ALA A 252 -10.41 -18.02 -1.94
CA ALA A 252 -11.41 -18.18 -0.90
C ALA A 252 -10.81 -18.58 0.47
N LEU A 253 -9.75 -19.42 0.46
CA LEU A 253 -9.02 -19.80 1.67
C LEU A 253 -8.37 -18.56 2.32
N TRP A 254 -7.66 -17.74 1.53
CA TRP A 254 -7.04 -16.51 2.01
C TRP A 254 -8.06 -15.51 2.54
N GLU A 255 -9.16 -15.27 1.82
CA GLU A 255 -10.23 -14.38 2.27
C GLU A 255 -10.83 -14.82 3.62
N ALA A 256 -11.01 -16.13 3.83
CA ALA A 256 -11.52 -16.64 5.08
C ALA A 256 -10.58 -16.40 6.27
N ASP A 257 -9.29 -16.34 6.03
CA ASP A 257 -8.25 -16.34 7.05
C ASP A 257 -7.79 -14.93 7.46
N VAL A 258 -7.54 -14.03 6.50
CA VAL A 258 -6.77 -12.79 6.70
C VAL A 258 -7.29 -11.85 7.78
N ARG A 259 -8.58 -11.84 8.08
CA ARG A 259 -9.19 -11.01 9.12
C ARG A 259 -9.68 -11.80 10.34
N SER A 260 -9.64 -13.11 10.30
CA SER A 260 -10.16 -13.98 11.35
C SER A 260 -9.10 -14.43 12.36
N LYS A 261 -7.84 -14.05 12.16
CA LYS A 261 -6.69 -14.56 12.92
C LYS A 261 -6.30 -13.74 14.16
N GLY A 262 -7.03 -12.68 14.50
CA GLY A 262 -6.68 -11.82 15.65
C GLY A 262 -6.57 -12.56 16.99
N ALA A 263 -7.37 -13.59 17.21
CA ALA A 263 -7.25 -14.42 18.42
C ALA A 263 -5.97 -15.29 18.45
N LEU A 264 -5.43 -15.66 17.28
CA LEU A 264 -4.19 -16.43 17.15
C LEU A 264 -2.96 -15.54 17.24
N TYR A 265 -3.08 -14.31 16.75
CA TYR A 265 -2.00 -13.31 16.71
C TYR A 265 -2.42 -12.06 17.49
N PRO A 266 -2.31 -12.05 18.84
CA PRO A 266 -2.85 -10.97 19.68
C PRO A 266 -2.26 -9.58 19.41
N GLU A 267 -1.03 -9.49 18.91
CA GLU A 267 -0.39 -8.20 18.57
C GLU A 267 -0.70 -7.74 17.14
N LEU A 268 -1.44 -8.54 16.35
CA LEU A 268 -1.90 -8.15 15.03
C LEU A 268 -3.13 -7.24 15.14
N GLU A 269 -2.96 -5.96 14.82
CA GLU A 269 -4.00 -4.95 14.99
C GLU A 269 -4.81 -4.64 13.72
N ALA A 270 -4.24 -4.85 12.53
CA ALA A 270 -4.92 -4.58 11.27
C ALA A 270 -4.26 -5.32 10.08
N VAL A 271 -5.02 -5.44 9.00
CA VAL A 271 -4.51 -5.90 7.69
C VAL A 271 -4.87 -4.89 6.62
N ILE A 272 -3.93 -4.61 5.71
CA ILE A 272 -4.08 -3.61 4.65
C ILE A 272 -3.89 -4.30 3.30
N TYR A 273 -4.94 -4.34 2.49
CA TYR A 273 -4.93 -4.99 1.19
C TYR A 273 -4.31 -4.09 0.12
N PHE A 274 -3.40 -4.63 -0.66
CA PHE A 274 -2.76 -3.98 -1.79
C PHE A 274 -3.55 -4.27 -3.07
N ASN A 275 -4.56 -3.45 -3.38
CA ASN A 275 -5.47 -3.64 -4.51
C ASN A 275 -4.93 -3.03 -5.81
N GLN A 276 -3.75 -3.51 -6.23
CA GLN A 276 -3.06 -3.03 -7.42
C GLN A 276 -2.33 -4.17 -8.13
N GLN A 277 -2.03 -3.99 -9.40
CA GLN A 277 -1.09 -4.85 -10.11
C GLN A 277 0.34 -4.45 -9.75
N GLU A 278 1.22 -5.44 -9.59
CA GLU A 278 2.63 -5.20 -9.37
C GLU A 278 3.26 -4.39 -10.50
N VAL A 279 4.26 -3.59 -10.13
CA VAL A 279 5.09 -2.82 -11.06
C VAL A 279 6.50 -3.41 -11.21
N TYR A 280 6.85 -4.32 -10.31
CA TYR A 280 8.11 -5.07 -10.34
C TYR A 280 7.83 -6.56 -10.55
N PRO A 281 8.55 -7.25 -11.44
CA PRO A 281 8.24 -8.63 -11.77
C PRO A 281 8.50 -9.56 -10.57
N TRP A 282 7.56 -10.48 -10.37
CA TRP A 282 7.71 -11.57 -9.42
C TRP A 282 8.89 -12.46 -9.83
N PRO A 283 9.62 -13.07 -8.88
CA PRO A 283 10.75 -13.92 -9.19
C PRO A 283 10.37 -15.12 -10.10
N ASP A 284 11.37 -15.77 -10.66
CA ASP A 284 11.25 -16.99 -11.48
C ASP A 284 10.36 -16.83 -12.72
N ASP A 285 10.40 -15.64 -13.35
CA ASP A 285 9.65 -15.30 -14.58
C ASP A 285 8.12 -15.32 -14.44
N PHE A 286 7.57 -15.20 -13.23
CA PHE A 286 6.13 -15.14 -12.98
C PHE A 286 5.48 -13.80 -13.36
N GLY A 287 6.24 -12.86 -13.90
CA GLY A 287 5.71 -11.60 -14.45
C GLY A 287 5.21 -10.64 -13.35
N LEU A 288 4.13 -9.93 -13.65
CA LEU A 288 3.55 -8.91 -12.78
C LEU A 288 2.22 -9.42 -12.20
N PRO A 289 2.18 -9.97 -10.98
CA PRO A 289 0.94 -10.40 -10.36
C PRO A 289 -0.08 -9.27 -10.26
N ASP A 290 -1.34 -9.58 -10.44
CA ASP A 290 -2.42 -8.62 -10.32
C ASP A 290 -3.27 -8.94 -9.08
N TRP A 291 -2.94 -8.26 -7.98
CA TRP A 291 -3.58 -8.47 -6.67
C TRP A 291 -4.97 -7.86 -6.57
N ARG A 292 -5.42 -7.11 -7.61
CA ARG A 292 -6.75 -6.49 -7.56
C ARG A 292 -7.83 -7.54 -7.39
N VAL A 293 -8.72 -7.33 -6.42
CA VAL A 293 -9.81 -8.26 -6.06
C VAL A 293 -10.71 -8.69 -7.21
N LYS A 294 -10.72 -7.93 -8.32
CA LYS A 294 -11.44 -8.29 -9.55
C LYS A 294 -10.60 -9.12 -10.52
N GLN A 295 -9.33 -9.35 -10.23
CA GLN A 295 -8.36 -10.00 -11.12
C GLN A 295 -7.57 -11.11 -10.43
N ASN A 296 -7.67 -11.24 -9.11
CA ASN A 296 -6.86 -12.16 -8.33
C ASN A 296 -7.30 -13.63 -8.41
N ILE A 297 -8.42 -13.92 -9.06
CA ILE A 297 -8.85 -15.29 -9.38
C ILE A 297 -8.38 -15.63 -10.78
N LEU A 298 -7.49 -16.62 -10.87
CA LEU A 298 -6.96 -17.15 -12.11
C LEU A 298 -7.83 -18.34 -12.59
N ASN A 299 -8.09 -18.39 -13.93
CA ASN A 299 -8.86 -19.47 -14.58
C ASN A 299 -7.96 -20.59 -15.08
#